data_5e9874fbb43da0b97484c7470888819b
#
_entry.id   5e9874fbb43da0b97484c7470888819b
#
_cell.length_a   1.000
_cell.length_b   1.000
_cell.length_c   1.000
_cell.angle_alpha   90.00
_cell.angle_beta   90.00
_cell.angle_gamma   90.00
#
_symmetry.space_group_name_H-M   'P 1'
#
loop_
_entity.id
_entity.type
_entity.pdbx_description
1 polymer ?
#
loop_
_entity_poly.entity_id
_entity_poly.type
_entity_poly.pdbx_seq_one_letter_code
_entity_poly.pdbx_strand_id
1 'polypeptide(L)'
;KTHIVREGDIVKVDVGAYIGGYHGDCAATIPCGEVSDEAKKLIAVTRQSFFEGIKFAREGYRVSDIGAAVQAYVEANGFSVVRDYVGHGVGAALHESPEVPNYGKPGHGIRLQSGMVIAVEPMVNVGVYTVKVLPDGWTVKTRDGKLSAHYENTIAITDGEPEILTNIDGEVL
;
A
#
# COMPACT_ATOMS: atom_id res chain seq x y z
N LYS A 1 6.78 19.98 -15.66
CA LYS A 1 6.64 21.10 -14.67
C LYS A 1 7.30 20.66 -13.40
N THR A 2 8.27 21.40 -12.89
CA THR A 2 8.89 21.17 -11.59
C THR A 2 7.92 21.62 -10.49
N HIS A 3 7.42 20.68 -9.70
CA HIS A 3 6.73 20.99 -8.46
C HIS A 3 7.78 21.15 -7.36
N ILE A 4 7.74 22.25 -6.65
CA ILE A 4 8.61 22.48 -5.49
C ILE A 4 7.82 22.07 -4.25
N VAL A 5 8.36 21.11 -3.50
CA VAL A 5 7.79 20.68 -2.22
C VAL A 5 7.87 21.83 -1.22
N ARG A 6 6.79 22.07 -0.49
CA ARG A 6 6.67 23.14 0.51
C ARG A 6 6.22 22.58 1.84
N GLU A 7 6.45 23.32 2.89
CA GLU A 7 5.89 23.04 4.20
C GLU A 7 4.35 22.92 4.11
N GLY A 8 3.79 21.86 4.72
CA GLY A 8 2.39 21.51 4.62
C GLY A 8 2.06 20.45 3.55
N ASP A 9 2.99 20.20 2.61
CA ASP A 9 2.81 19.12 1.63
C ASP A 9 3.02 17.74 2.27
N ILE A 10 2.40 16.71 1.66
CA ILE A 10 2.74 15.31 1.91
C ILE A 10 3.34 14.73 0.62
N VAL A 11 4.44 13.99 0.76
CA VAL A 11 5.18 13.43 -0.38
C VAL A 11 5.13 11.92 -0.32
N LYS A 12 4.63 11.28 -1.36
CA LYS A 12 4.72 9.83 -1.55
C LYS A 12 6.04 9.52 -2.23
N VAL A 13 6.83 8.67 -1.59
CA VAL A 13 8.07 8.12 -2.14
C VAL A 13 7.85 6.63 -2.31
N ASP A 14 8.02 6.16 -3.52
CA ASP A 14 7.83 4.78 -3.94
C ASP A 14 9.11 4.33 -4.65
N VAL A 15 9.72 3.24 -4.19
CA VAL A 15 11.06 2.83 -4.59
C VAL A 15 11.13 1.32 -4.80
N GLY A 16 11.31 0.93 -6.06
CA GLY A 16 11.68 -0.43 -6.43
C GLY A 16 13.20 -0.59 -6.48
N ALA A 17 13.72 -1.65 -5.88
CA ALA A 17 15.13 -2.03 -5.94
C ALA A 17 15.30 -3.37 -6.64
N TYR A 18 16.39 -3.53 -7.42
CA TYR A 18 16.76 -4.80 -8.05
C TYR A 18 18.16 -5.20 -7.64
N ILE A 19 18.29 -6.36 -7.00
CA ILE A 19 19.58 -6.89 -6.54
C ILE A 19 19.59 -8.42 -6.61
N GLY A 20 20.70 -8.99 -7.09
CA GLY A 20 20.88 -10.44 -7.10
C GLY A 20 19.86 -11.23 -7.91
N GLY A 21 19.15 -10.61 -8.86
CA GLY A 21 18.12 -11.26 -9.68
C GLY A 21 16.69 -11.10 -9.14
N TYR A 22 16.51 -10.37 -8.04
CA TYR A 22 15.20 -10.17 -7.41
C TYR A 22 14.89 -8.70 -7.18
N HIS A 23 13.60 -8.40 -7.12
CA HIS A 23 13.09 -7.08 -6.80
C HIS A 23 12.59 -7.01 -5.35
N GLY A 24 12.67 -5.82 -4.79
CA GLY A 24 11.95 -5.42 -3.58
C GLY A 24 11.26 -4.09 -3.85
N ASP A 25 10.08 -3.89 -3.29
CA ASP A 25 9.24 -2.71 -3.51
C ASP A 25 8.75 -2.17 -2.18
N CYS A 26 8.81 -0.85 -1.99
CA CYS A 26 8.31 -0.21 -0.78
C CYS A 26 7.93 1.24 -1.04
N ALA A 27 6.90 1.72 -0.34
CA ALA A 27 6.48 3.10 -0.40
C ALA A 27 6.08 3.65 0.97
N ALA A 28 6.32 4.94 1.15
CA ALA A 28 5.85 5.68 2.31
C ALA A 28 5.38 7.08 1.93
N THR A 29 4.42 7.61 2.70
CA THR A 29 4.02 9.02 2.61
C THR A 29 4.65 9.80 3.76
N ILE A 30 5.44 10.81 3.41
CA ILE A 30 6.26 11.59 4.34
C ILE A 30 5.69 13.02 4.42
N PRO A 31 5.47 13.57 5.62
CA PRO A 31 5.10 14.97 5.77
C PRO A 31 6.29 15.89 5.50
N CYS A 32 6.06 17.03 4.86
CA CYS A 32 7.05 18.09 4.69
C CYS A 32 6.80 19.19 5.71
N GLY A 33 7.61 19.22 6.75
CA GLY A 33 7.43 20.13 7.88
C GLY A 33 6.12 19.88 8.64
N GLU A 34 5.48 20.94 9.13
CA GLU A 34 4.19 20.84 9.81
C GLU A 34 3.05 20.70 8.80
N VAL A 35 2.29 19.60 8.91
CA VAL A 35 1.13 19.31 8.09
C VAL A 35 -0.17 19.34 8.90
N SER A 36 -1.31 19.41 8.24
CA SER A 36 -2.62 19.42 8.90
C SER A 36 -2.88 18.13 9.70
N ASP A 37 -3.73 18.20 10.72
CA ASP A 37 -4.12 17.02 11.50
C ASP A 37 -4.82 15.96 10.63
N GLU A 38 -5.55 16.38 9.59
CA GLU A 38 -6.14 15.47 8.60
C GLU A 38 -5.05 14.71 7.83
N ALA A 39 -3.97 15.39 7.42
CA ALA A 39 -2.83 14.76 6.74
C ALA A 39 -2.08 13.81 7.67
N LYS A 40 -1.81 14.22 8.92
CA LYS A 40 -1.20 13.35 9.95
C LYS A 40 -2.04 12.09 10.17
N LYS A 41 -3.37 12.25 10.33
CA LYS A 41 -4.28 11.13 10.49
C LYS A 41 -4.31 10.22 9.26
N LEU A 42 -4.34 10.79 8.06
CA LEU A 42 -4.33 10.02 6.80
C LEU A 42 -3.08 9.16 6.71
N ILE A 43 -1.90 9.72 6.92
CA ILE A 43 -0.62 8.99 6.88
C ILE A 43 -0.62 7.85 7.90
N ALA A 44 -0.99 8.15 9.15
CA ALA A 44 -1.03 7.15 10.22
C ALA A 44 -2.01 6.01 9.94
N VAL A 45 -3.21 6.33 9.44
CA VAL A 45 -4.23 5.32 9.10
C VAL A 45 -3.79 4.49 7.89
N THR A 46 -3.19 5.11 6.87
CA THR A 46 -2.68 4.38 5.71
C THR A 46 -1.60 3.39 6.12
N ARG A 47 -0.62 3.81 6.91
CA ARG A 47 0.41 2.94 7.45
C ARG A 47 -0.17 1.81 8.31
N GLN A 48 -1.04 2.14 9.25
CA GLN A 48 -1.64 1.13 10.15
C GLN A 48 -2.51 0.14 9.38
N SER A 49 -3.18 0.55 8.31
CA SER A 49 -4.01 -0.36 7.49
C SER A 49 -3.20 -1.49 6.87
N PHE A 50 -1.94 -1.24 6.49
CA PHE A 50 -1.02 -2.29 6.07
C PHE A 50 -0.84 -3.33 7.18
N PHE A 51 -0.55 -2.91 8.43
CA PHE A 51 -0.37 -3.84 9.55
C PHE A 51 -1.64 -4.59 9.91
N GLU A 52 -2.81 -3.99 9.73
CA GLU A 52 -4.08 -4.70 9.89
C GLU A 52 -4.27 -5.76 8.80
N GLY A 53 -3.91 -5.43 7.57
CA GLY A 53 -3.97 -6.36 6.43
C GLY A 53 -3.06 -7.56 6.59
N ILE A 54 -1.78 -7.34 6.90
CA ILE A 54 -0.78 -8.42 6.95
C ILE A 54 -1.00 -9.42 8.10
N LYS A 55 -1.87 -9.14 9.07
CA LYS A 55 -2.33 -10.15 10.04
C LYS A 55 -2.94 -11.38 9.37
N PHE A 56 -3.44 -11.22 8.15
CA PHE A 56 -4.03 -12.26 7.32
C PHE A 56 -3.07 -12.76 6.22
N ALA A 57 -1.84 -12.24 6.16
CA ALA A 57 -0.85 -12.59 5.15
C ALA A 57 -0.06 -13.84 5.56
N ARG A 58 -0.73 -14.94 5.77
CA ARG A 58 -0.13 -16.21 6.17
C ARG A 58 -0.77 -17.40 5.46
N GLU A 59 -0.11 -18.55 5.51
CA GLU A 59 -0.59 -19.74 4.85
C GLU A 59 -2.03 -20.11 5.25
N GLY A 60 -2.82 -20.50 4.25
CA GLY A 60 -4.22 -20.88 4.43
C GLY A 60 -5.23 -19.76 4.22
N TYR A 61 -4.85 -18.50 4.42
CA TYR A 61 -5.66 -17.34 4.05
C TYR A 61 -5.64 -17.10 2.54
N ARG A 62 -6.37 -16.08 2.11
CA ARG A 62 -6.45 -15.67 0.70
C ARG A 62 -6.09 -14.20 0.54
N VAL A 63 -5.68 -13.81 -0.66
CA VAL A 63 -5.31 -12.40 -0.94
C VAL A 63 -6.43 -11.42 -0.55
N SER A 64 -7.71 -11.80 -0.71
CA SER A 64 -8.83 -10.94 -0.33
C SER A 64 -9.02 -10.79 1.17
N ASP A 65 -8.46 -11.67 2.00
CA ASP A 65 -8.52 -11.53 3.47
C ASP A 65 -7.68 -10.34 3.90
N ILE A 66 -6.51 -10.13 3.25
CA ILE A 66 -5.66 -8.96 3.44
C ILE A 66 -6.44 -7.69 3.06
N GLY A 67 -6.98 -7.65 1.84
CA GLY A 67 -7.70 -6.48 1.34
C GLY A 67 -8.95 -6.12 2.14
N ALA A 68 -9.70 -7.12 2.60
CA ALA A 68 -10.87 -6.90 3.45
C ALA A 68 -10.50 -6.25 4.79
N ALA A 69 -9.40 -6.67 5.40
CA ALA A 69 -8.91 -6.09 6.65
C ALA A 69 -8.41 -4.66 6.47
N VAL A 70 -7.63 -4.40 5.39
CA VAL A 70 -7.21 -3.05 5.00
C VAL A 70 -8.41 -2.13 4.85
N GLN A 71 -9.39 -2.54 4.03
CA GLN A 71 -10.59 -1.75 3.74
C GLN A 71 -11.39 -1.46 5.02
N ALA A 72 -11.64 -2.48 5.83
CA ALA A 72 -12.41 -2.32 7.08
C ALA A 72 -11.78 -1.30 8.02
N TYR A 73 -10.46 -1.34 8.18
CA TYR A 73 -9.73 -0.39 9.02
C TYR A 73 -9.78 1.04 8.47
N VAL A 74 -9.52 1.21 7.17
CA VAL A 74 -9.53 2.51 6.50
C VAL A 74 -10.90 3.16 6.58
N GLU A 75 -11.98 2.43 6.23
CA GLU A 75 -13.34 2.93 6.23
C GLU A 75 -13.85 3.25 7.65
N ALA A 76 -13.46 2.47 8.66
CA ALA A 76 -13.77 2.75 10.06
C ALA A 76 -13.14 4.07 10.56
N ASN A 77 -12.05 4.52 9.92
CA ASN A 77 -11.39 5.79 10.22
C ASN A 77 -11.92 6.97 9.39
N GLY A 78 -12.93 6.75 8.52
CA GLY A 78 -13.61 7.77 7.72
C GLY A 78 -12.91 8.09 6.39
N PHE A 79 -12.02 7.24 5.93
CA PHE A 79 -11.30 7.34 4.65
C PHE A 79 -11.78 6.29 3.65
N SER A 80 -11.24 6.31 2.44
CA SER A 80 -11.58 5.33 1.40
C SER A 80 -10.34 4.72 0.76
N VAL A 81 -10.45 3.47 0.31
CA VAL A 81 -9.36 2.73 -0.35
C VAL A 81 -9.47 2.86 -1.86
N VAL A 82 -8.38 3.24 -2.52
CA VAL A 82 -8.27 3.23 -3.99
C VAL A 82 -8.44 1.81 -4.51
N ARG A 83 -9.16 1.65 -5.65
CA ARG A 83 -9.50 0.35 -6.25
C ARG A 83 -8.86 0.10 -7.60
N ASP A 84 -8.38 1.16 -8.26
CA ASP A 84 -7.81 1.08 -9.62
C ASP A 84 -6.33 0.61 -9.60
N TYR A 85 -5.72 0.62 -8.44
CA TYR A 85 -4.34 0.17 -8.20
C TYR A 85 -4.32 -0.80 -7.03
N VAL A 86 -3.55 -1.88 -7.20
CA VAL A 86 -3.53 -3.01 -6.27
C VAL A 86 -2.10 -3.52 -6.10
N GLY A 87 -1.83 -4.18 -5.00
CA GLY A 87 -0.57 -4.87 -4.78
C GLY A 87 -0.38 -6.07 -5.72
N HIS A 88 0.78 -6.66 -5.68
CA HIS A 88 1.20 -7.66 -6.66
C HIS A 88 2.21 -8.66 -6.07
N GLY A 89 2.44 -9.76 -6.78
CA GLY A 89 3.60 -10.59 -6.53
C GLY A 89 4.90 -9.83 -6.84
N VAL A 90 5.96 -10.13 -6.12
CA VAL A 90 7.30 -9.56 -6.32
C VAL A 90 8.32 -10.68 -6.40
N GLY A 91 9.23 -10.64 -7.37
CA GLY A 91 10.23 -11.69 -7.53
C GLY A 91 11.27 -11.34 -8.56
N ALA A 92 11.43 -12.19 -9.57
CA ALA A 92 12.32 -11.94 -10.70
C ALA A 92 11.85 -10.76 -11.56
N ALA A 93 10.55 -10.51 -11.61
CA ALA A 93 9.99 -9.27 -12.12
C ALA A 93 9.48 -8.40 -10.96
N LEU A 94 9.42 -7.06 -11.19
CA LEU A 94 8.89 -6.12 -10.20
C LEU A 94 7.41 -6.41 -9.93
N HIS A 95 6.64 -6.67 -10.99
CA HIS A 95 5.23 -7.00 -10.91
C HIS A 95 5.00 -8.43 -11.41
N GLU A 96 4.55 -9.30 -10.52
CA GLU A 96 4.19 -10.69 -10.80
C GLU A 96 2.78 -11.00 -10.28
N SER A 97 2.23 -12.14 -10.68
CA SER A 97 1.03 -12.67 -10.03
C SER A 97 1.34 -13.12 -8.60
N PRO A 98 0.37 -13.03 -7.68
CA PRO A 98 -1.01 -12.59 -7.88
C PRO A 98 -1.19 -11.07 -7.74
N GLU A 99 -2.31 -10.52 -8.25
CA GLU A 99 -2.80 -9.23 -7.78
C GLU A 99 -3.24 -9.33 -6.31
N VAL A 100 -2.95 -8.28 -5.53
CA VAL A 100 -3.25 -8.18 -4.10
C VAL A 100 -4.11 -6.93 -3.84
N PRO A 101 -5.42 -6.98 -4.07
CA PRO A 101 -6.30 -5.84 -3.83
C PRO A 101 -6.32 -5.42 -2.36
N ASN A 102 -6.36 -4.11 -2.12
CA ASN A 102 -6.48 -3.52 -0.79
C ASN A 102 -7.93 -3.40 -0.30
N TYR A 103 -8.85 -4.11 -0.93
CA TYR A 103 -10.29 -4.11 -0.67
C TYR A 103 -10.91 -5.45 -1.06
N GLY A 104 -12.15 -5.68 -0.66
CA GLY A 104 -12.94 -6.81 -1.11
C GLY A 104 -13.65 -7.55 -0.01
N LYS A 105 -14.18 -8.73 -0.36
CA LYS A 105 -14.83 -9.63 0.60
C LYS A 105 -13.83 -10.72 1.00
N PRO A 106 -13.73 -11.08 2.28
CA PRO A 106 -12.82 -12.13 2.72
C PRO A 106 -13.15 -13.48 2.09
N GLY A 107 -12.16 -14.36 2.03
CA GLY A 107 -12.31 -15.75 1.57
C GLY A 107 -12.27 -15.93 0.05
N HIS A 108 -11.87 -14.93 -0.73
CA HIS A 108 -11.80 -14.97 -2.19
C HIS A 108 -10.37 -14.83 -2.73
N GLY A 109 -10.20 -15.11 -4.01
CA GLY A 109 -8.93 -15.00 -4.71
C GLY A 109 -7.97 -16.16 -4.39
N ILE A 110 -6.71 -15.96 -4.74
CA ILE A 110 -5.66 -16.97 -4.60
C ILE A 110 -5.40 -17.26 -3.13
N ARG A 111 -5.20 -18.54 -2.81
CA ARG A 111 -4.80 -19.00 -1.49
C ARG A 111 -3.32 -18.70 -1.28
N LEU A 112 -3.00 -18.07 -0.16
CA LEU A 112 -1.62 -17.78 0.23
C LEU A 112 -0.92 -19.09 0.61
N GLN A 113 0.34 -19.20 0.18
CA GLN A 113 1.22 -20.32 0.45
C GLN A 113 2.57 -19.82 0.95
N SER A 114 3.18 -20.51 1.88
CA SER A 114 4.53 -20.23 2.34
C SER A 114 5.51 -20.19 1.16
N GLY A 115 6.40 -19.19 1.14
CA GLY A 115 7.31 -18.90 0.06
C GLY A 115 6.81 -17.90 -0.99
N MET A 116 5.53 -17.53 -0.99
CA MET A 116 5.07 -16.41 -1.81
C MET A 116 5.65 -15.10 -1.29
N VAL A 117 6.05 -14.22 -2.22
CA VAL A 117 6.50 -12.86 -1.93
C VAL A 117 5.56 -11.89 -2.65
N ILE A 118 5.00 -10.95 -1.91
CA ILE A 118 3.98 -10.02 -2.41
C ILE A 118 4.22 -8.61 -1.89
N ALA A 119 3.84 -7.61 -2.68
CA ALA A 119 3.67 -6.23 -2.23
C ALA A 119 2.25 -6.05 -1.68
N VAL A 120 2.15 -5.50 -0.49
CA VAL A 120 0.89 -5.04 0.11
C VAL A 120 0.98 -3.53 0.21
N GLU A 121 0.09 -2.82 -0.51
CA GLU A 121 0.30 -1.40 -0.82
C GLU A 121 -0.99 -0.56 -0.73
N PRO A 122 -1.58 -0.39 0.44
CA PRO A 122 -2.77 0.44 0.57
C PRO A 122 -2.55 1.89 0.12
N MET A 123 -3.38 2.31 -0.84
CA MET A 123 -3.55 3.70 -1.24
C MET A 123 -4.88 4.21 -0.69
N VAL A 124 -4.81 5.26 0.13
CA VAL A 124 -5.94 5.75 0.92
C VAL A 124 -6.24 7.20 0.59
N ASN A 125 -7.50 7.51 0.32
CA ASN A 125 -7.98 8.86 0.03
C ASN A 125 -8.81 9.42 1.19
N VAL A 126 -8.66 10.72 1.46
CA VAL A 126 -9.51 11.44 2.43
C VAL A 126 -10.97 11.45 1.99
N GLY A 127 -11.22 11.52 0.69
CA GLY A 127 -12.56 11.60 0.13
C GLY A 127 -13.01 10.34 -0.60
N VAL A 128 -13.46 10.50 -1.84
CA VAL A 128 -13.92 9.37 -2.65
C VAL A 128 -12.77 8.45 -3.08
N TYR A 129 -13.04 7.16 -3.19
CA TYR A 129 -12.02 6.17 -3.57
C TYR A 129 -11.55 6.30 -5.02
N THR A 130 -12.33 6.99 -5.86
CA THR A 130 -12.04 7.09 -7.29
C THR A 130 -10.89 8.03 -7.59
N VAL A 131 -10.08 7.64 -8.58
CA VAL A 131 -8.96 8.41 -9.08
C VAL A 131 -9.13 8.73 -10.57
N LYS A 132 -8.25 9.54 -11.13
CA LYS A 132 -8.18 9.85 -12.57
C LYS A 132 -6.73 9.99 -12.99
N VAL A 133 -6.41 9.44 -14.16
CA VAL A 133 -5.13 9.67 -14.84
C VAL A 133 -5.24 11.00 -15.58
N LEU A 134 -4.21 11.85 -15.47
CA LEU A 134 -4.13 13.11 -16.19
C LEU A 134 -3.76 12.91 -17.66
N PRO A 135 -3.90 13.96 -18.53
CA PRO A 135 -3.57 13.85 -19.96
C PRO A 135 -2.12 13.49 -20.27
N ASP A 136 -1.21 13.58 -19.30
CA ASP A 136 0.18 13.13 -19.46
C ASP A 136 0.32 11.58 -19.47
N GLY A 137 -0.78 10.86 -19.21
CA GLY A 137 -0.83 9.40 -19.20
C GLY A 137 -0.12 8.74 -17.99
N TRP A 138 0.35 9.56 -17.06
CA TRP A 138 1.17 9.11 -15.92
C TRP A 138 0.64 9.60 -14.56
N THR A 139 0.37 10.88 -14.44
CA THR A 139 -0.03 11.47 -13.15
C THR A 139 -1.43 11.02 -12.75
N VAL A 140 -1.53 10.40 -11.59
CA VAL A 140 -2.80 9.98 -10.98
C VAL A 140 -3.20 10.96 -9.89
N LYS A 141 -4.44 11.40 -9.90
CA LYS A 141 -5.02 12.28 -8.87
C LYS A 141 -6.34 11.74 -8.37
N THR A 142 -6.66 12.03 -7.11
CA THR A 142 -8.01 11.82 -6.57
C THR A 142 -9.02 12.61 -7.39
N ARG A 143 -10.20 12.03 -7.62
CA ARG A 143 -11.21 12.67 -8.47
C ARG A 143 -11.78 13.94 -7.84
N ASP A 144 -11.84 14.00 -6.52
CA ASP A 144 -12.34 15.13 -5.73
C ASP A 144 -11.24 16.14 -5.32
N GLY A 145 -9.97 15.87 -5.64
CA GLY A 145 -8.83 16.73 -5.35
C GLY A 145 -8.37 16.73 -3.89
N LYS A 146 -8.93 15.85 -3.03
CA LYS A 146 -8.51 15.71 -1.65
C LYS A 146 -7.20 14.92 -1.53
N LEU A 147 -6.60 14.92 -0.33
CA LEU A 147 -5.33 14.23 -0.06
C LEU A 147 -5.45 12.71 -0.25
N SER A 148 -4.33 12.13 -0.63
CA SER A 148 -4.14 10.69 -0.75
C SER A 148 -2.78 10.31 -0.17
N ALA A 149 -2.72 9.21 0.57
CA ALA A 149 -1.47 8.63 1.06
C ALA A 149 -1.28 7.21 0.53
N HIS A 150 -0.03 6.76 0.51
CA HIS A 150 0.40 5.44 0.10
C HIS A 150 1.39 4.89 1.13
N TYR A 151 1.27 3.61 1.44
CA TYR A 151 2.23 2.88 2.26
C TYR A 151 2.36 1.47 1.71
N GLU A 152 3.57 0.95 1.65
CA GLU A 152 3.86 -0.33 1.03
C GLU A 152 5.07 -1.00 1.65
N ASN A 153 5.01 -2.32 1.72
CA ASN A 153 6.19 -3.17 1.88
C ASN A 153 6.04 -4.48 1.10
N THR A 154 7.17 -4.98 0.64
CA THR A 154 7.31 -6.36 0.19
C THR A 154 7.37 -7.29 1.40
N ILE A 155 6.53 -8.31 1.41
CA ILE A 155 6.47 -9.30 2.49
C ILE A 155 6.61 -10.72 1.95
N ALA A 156 7.20 -11.61 2.74
CA ALA A 156 7.19 -13.03 2.49
C ALA A 156 6.08 -13.70 3.32
N ILE A 157 5.29 -14.56 2.67
CA ILE A 157 4.34 -15.44 3.33
C ILE A 157 5.09 -16.61 3.94
N THR A 158 4.87 -16.87 5.22
CA THR A 158 5.48 -17.99 5.95
C THR A 158 4.39 -18.93 6.46
N ASP A 159 4.78 -19.99 7.13
CA ASP A 159 3.88 -20.88 7.89
C ASP A 159 3.39 -20.24 9.21
N GLY A 160 4.02 -19.12 9.63
CA GLY A 160 3.67 -18.31 10.80
C GLY A 160 3.27 -16.88 10.43
N GLU A 161 3.83 -15.92 11.15
CA GLU A 161 3.65 -14.49 10.84
C GLU A 161 4.44 -14.12 9.57
N PRO A 162 3.91 -13.19 8.74
CA PRO A 162 4.63 -12.75 7.55
C PRO A 162 5.93 -12.03 7.91
N GLU A 163 6.93 -12.17 7.07
CA GLU A 163 8.20 -11.45 7.20
C GLU A 163 8.18 -10.21 6.28
N ILE A 164 8.46 -9.02 6.84
CA ILE A 164 8.60 -7.79 6.06
C ILE A 164 10.04 -7.72 5.53
N LEU A 165 10.20 -7.84 4.21
CA LEU A 165 11.51 -7.91 3.55
C LEU A 165 12.13 -6.53 3.28
N THR A 166 11.33 -5.48 3.19
CA THR A 166 11.77 -4.10 2.93
C THR A 166 11.93 -3.27 4.20
N ASN A 167 12.20 -3.96 5.31
CA ASN A 167 12.48 -3.35 6.61
C ASN A 167 14.00 -3.14 6.78
N ILE A 168 14.41 -1.96 7.20
CA ILE A 168 15.80 -1.63 7.50
C ILE A 168 15.97 -1.62 9.02
N ASP A 169 16.81 -2.51 9.55
CA ASP A 169 17.21 -2.60 10.97
C ASP A 169 16.05 -2.66 12.00
N GLY A 170 14.92 -3.26 11.61
CA GLY A 170 13.75 -3.38 12.48
C GLY A 170 12.90 -2.13 12.56
N GLU A 171 13.25 -1.05 11.88
CA GLU A 171 12.40 0.13 11.70
C GLU A 171 11.64 0.03 10.37
N VAL A 172 10.35 -0.12 10.46
CA VAL A 172 9.44 -0.05 9.30
C VAL A 172 9.17 1.44 9.05
N LEU A 173 9.54 1.92 7.86
CA LEU A 173 9.33 3.31 7.45
C LEU A 173 7.86 3.74 7.54
#